data_2ba0548a36fefc4b443ac068317d1608
#
_entry.id   2ba0548a36fefc4b443ac068317d1608
#
_cell.length_a   1.000
_cell.length_b   1.000
_cell.length_c   1.000
_cell.angle_alpha   90.00
_cell.angle_beta   90.00
_cell.angle_gamma   90.00
#
_symmetry.space_group_name_H-M   'P 1'
#
loop_
_entity.id
_entity.type
_entity.pdbx_description
1 polymer ?
#
loop_
_entity_poly.entity_id
_entity_poly.type
_entity_poly.pdbx_seq_one_letter_code
_entity_poly.pdbx_strand_id
1 'polypeptide(L)'
;MIQQQTYLKVADNTGAKELMCIRVLGGTGRRYANIGDVVVASVKKAAPGGVVKKGDVVKAVIVRTSSGVRREAGTYIRFDENAAVIIRDDKNPRGTRIFGPVARELRDKEYMKILSLAPEVL
;
A
#
# COMPACT_ATOMS: atom_id res chain seq x y z
N MET A 1 -5.22 -4.17 -11.63
CA MET A 1 -3.98 -4.52 -10.91
C MET A 1 -3.02 -3.35 -10.97
N ILE A 2 -2.14 -3.27 -9.99
CA ILE A 2 -1.22 -2.15 -9.88
C ILE A 2 0.03 -2.42 -10.69
N GLN A 3 0.40 -1.46 -11.53
CA GLN A 3 1.57 -1.55 -12.40
C GLN A 3 2.30 -0.22 -12.41
N GLN A 4 3.37 -0.13 -13.20
CA GLN A 4 4.07 1.14 -13.38
C GLN A 4 3.10 2.23 -13.82
N GLN A 5 3.27 3.42 -13.27
CA GLN A 5 2.45 4.62 -13.53
C GLN A 5 1.03 4.57 -12.96
N THR A 6 0.67 3.53 -12.20
CA THR A 6 -0.60 3.52 -11.47
C THR A 6 -0.52 4.50 -10.30
N TYR A 7 -1.56 5.30 -10.14
CA TYR A 7 -1.69 6.21 -8.99
C TYR A 7 -2.38 5.51 -7.85
N LEU A 8 -1.88 5.75 -6.64
CA LEU A 8 -2.34 5.10 -5.42
C LEU A 8 -2.70 6.15 -4.38
N LYS A 9 -3.77 5.92 -3.65
CA LYS A 9 -4.05 6.67 -2.44
C LYS A 9 -3.11 6.22 -1.33
N VAL A 10 -2.84 7.10 -0.37
CA VAL A 10 -2.02 6.76 0.78
C VAL A 10 -2.93 6.59 2.00
N ALA A 11 -2.83 5.44 2.64
CA ALA A 11 -3.70 5.06 3.75
C ALA A 11 -3.06 5.30 5.12
N ASP A 12 -2.10 6.21 5.22
CA ASP A 12 -1.43 6.50 6.48
C ASP A 12 -1.30 8.01 6.73
N ASN A 13 -0.73 8.34 7.89
CA ASN A 13 -0.57 9.73 8.31
C ASN A 13 0.84 10.29 8.09
N THR A 14 1.59 9.76 7.12
CA THR A 14 2.93 10.28 6.79
C THR A 14 2.91 11.66 6.14
N GLY A 15 1.75 12.11 5.70
CA GLY A 15 1.59 13.36 4.97
C GLY A 15 1.45 13.17 3.47
N ALA A 16 1.90 12.06 2.91
CA ALA A 16 1.68 11.77 1.51
C ALA A 16 0.19 11.51 1.27
N LYS A 17 -0.31 12.01 0.15
CA LYS A 17 -1.73 11.84 -0.23
C LYS A 17 -1.89 10.98 -1.47
N GLU A 18 -0.92 11.05 -2.39
CA GLU A 18 -0.98 10.31 -3.64
C GLU A 18 0.42 9.87 -4.05
N LEU A 19 0.52 8.61 -4.45
CA LEU A 19 1.75 8.01 -4.97
C LEU A 19 1.55 7.58 -6.41
N MET A 20 2.65 7.58 -7.17
CA MET A 20 2.67 6.94 -8.49
C MET A 20 3.65 5.77 -8.44
N CYS A 21 3.18 4.59 -8.79
CA CYS A 21 4.02 3.40 -8.84
C CYS A 21 5.09 3.55 -9.92
N ILE A 22 6.36 3.44 -9.52
CA ILE A 22 7.49 3.47 -10.45
C ILE A 22 7.88 2.04 -10.83
N ARG A 23 7.89 1.14 -9.87
CA ARG A 23 8.39 -0.22 -10.08
C ARG A 23 7.73 -1.18 -9.10
N VAL A 24 7.41 -2.38 -9.57
CA VAL A 24 6.93 -3.47 -8.72
C VAL A 24 8.12 -4.33 -8.31
N LEU A 25 8.32 -4.51 -7.00
CA LEU A 25 9.39 -5.34 -6.46
C LEU A 25 8.94 -6.80 -6.37
N GLY A 26 9.89 -7.71 -6.29
CA GLY A 26 9.57 -9.13 -6.05
C GLY A 26 9.98 -10.08 -7.17
N GLY A 27 10.95 -9.70 -7.98
CA GLY A 27 11.52 -10.61 -8.97
C GLY A 27 11.68 -10.00 -10.34
N THR A 28 12.47 -10.66 -11.16
CA THR A 28 12.76 -10.21 -12.51
C THR A 28 11.48 -10.27 -13.39
N GLY A 29 11.20 -9.18 -14.08
CA GLY A 29 10.08 -9.11 -15.01
C GLY A 29 8.70 -9.01 -14.37
N ARG A 30 8.64 -8.75 -13.09
CA ARG A 30 7.35 -8.61 -12.41
C ARG A 30 6.65 -7.34 -12.87
N ARG A 31 5.42 -7.47 -13.38
CA ARG A 31 4.66 -6.35 -13.95
C ARG A 31 3.59 -5.80 -13.02
N TYR A 32 2.97 -6.65 -12.21
CA TYR A 32 1.77 -6.26 -11.44
C TYR A 32 1.97 -6.51 -9.96
N ALA A 33 1.45 -5.59 -9.17
CA ALA A 33 1.38 -5.72 -7.72
C ALA A 33 -0.05 -6.00 -7.29
N ASN A 34 -0.20 -6.78 -6.24
CA ASN A 34 -1.46 -7.04 -5.59
C ASN A 34 -1.31 -6.76 -4.09
N ILE A 35 -2.35 -7.04 -3.30
CA ILE A 35 -2.34 -6.83 -1.85
C ILE A 35 -1.16 -7.57 -1.23
N GLY A 36 -0.39 -6.86 -0.41
CA GLY A 36 0.79 -7.41 0.24
C GLY A 36 2.09 -7.29 -0.55
N ASP A 37 2.01 -6.85 -1.79
CA ASP A 37 3.21 -6.63 -2.61
C ASP A 37 3.78 -5.24 -2.35
N VAL A 38 5.10 -5.12 -2.50
CA VAL A 38 5.82 -3.87 -2.29
C VAL A 38 6.13 -3.22 -3.63
N VAL A 39 5.92 -1.93 -3.71
CA VAL A 39 6.27 -1.12 -4.88
C VAL A 39 7.19 0.01 -4.47
N VAL A 40 8.01 0.46 -5.43
CA VAL A 40 8.72 1.73 -5.33
C VAL A 40 7.82 2.78 -5.96
N ALA A 41 7.61 3.88 -5.27
CA ALA A 41 6.68 4.90 -5.72
C ALA A 41 7.23 6.31 -5.50
N SER A 42 6.77 7.24 -6.32
CA SER A 42 7.07 8.66 -6.18
C SER A 42 5.89 9.35 -5.53
N VAL A 43 6.17 10.20 -4.55
CA VAL A 43 5.13 11.00 -3.89
C VAL A 43 4.71 12.15 -4.82
N LYS A 44 3.46 12.12 -5.27
CA LYS A 44 2.93 13.14 -6.18
C LYS A 44 2.19 14.26 -5.48
N LYS A 45 1.55 13.97 -4.36
CA LYS A 45 0.89 14.96 -3.52
C LYS A 45 1.21 14.67 -2.06
N ALA A 46 1.55 15.71 -1.31
CA ALA A 46 1.83 15.59 0.11
C ALA A 46 1.43 16.86 0.85
N ALA A 47 1.02 16.70 2.11
CA ALA A 47 0.74 17.82 2.99
C ALA A 47 2.06 18.45 3.43
N PRO A 48 2.11 19.79 3.61
CA PRO A 48 3.31 20.43 4.13
C PRO A 48 3.61 19.98 5.55
N GLY A 49 4.89 19.79 5.86
CA GLY A 49 5.31 19.41 7.21
C GLY A 49 5.20 17.95 7.55
N GLY A 50 4.85 17.09 6.60
CA GLY A 50 4.78 15.66 6.84
C GLY A 50 6.15 14.97 6.84
N VAL A 51 6.15 13.68 7.16
CA VAL A 51 7.35 12.83 7.19
C VAL A 51 7.95 12.70 5.80
N VAL A 52 7.11 12.67 4.78
CA VAL A 52 7.52 12.60 3.37
C VAL A 52 7.05 13.83 2.62
N LYS A 53 7.78 14.18 1.57
CA LYS A 53 7.53 15.38 0.78
C LYS A 53 7.26 15.00 -0.67
N LYS A 54 6.59 15.90 -1.38
CA LYS A 54 6.37 15.76 -2.82
C LYS A 54 7.72 15.55 -3.53
N GLY A 55 7.76 14.55 -4.40
CA GLY A 55 8.97 14.19 -5.15
C GLY A 55 9.81 13.11 -4.49
N ASP A 56 9.58 12.78 -3.24
CA ASP A 56 10.31 11.71 -2.57
C ASP A 56 10.00 10.37 -3.23
N VAL A 57 11.02 9.50 -3.26
CA VAL A 57 10.87 8.11 -3.70
C VAL A 57 10.82 7.22 -2.46
N VAL A 58 9.75 6.44 -2.34
CA VAL A 58 9.49 5.64 -1.15
C VAL A 58 9.12 4.21 -1.54
N LYS A 59 9.24 3.29 -0.58
CA LYS A 59 8.67 1.95 -0.68
C LYS A 59 7.30 1.94 -0.02
N ALA A 60 6.36 1.25 -0.64
CA ALA A 60 5.01 1.15 -0.12
C ALA A 60 4.47 -0.25 -0.34
N VAL A 61 3.66 -0.73 0.60
CA VAL A 61 2.95 -2.00 0.49
C VAL A 61 1.50 -1.73 0.13
N ILE A 62 0.98 -2.52 -0.80
CA ILE A 62 -0.42 -2.39 -1.22
C ILE A 62 -1.31 -3.01 -0.14
N VAL A 63 -2.25 -2.23 0.39
CA VAL A 63 -3.13 -2.69 1.47
C VAL A 63 -4.56 -2.98 1.00
N ARG A 64 -4.99 -2.37 -0.10
CA ARG A 64 -6.29 -2.65 -0.72
C ARG A 64 -6.26 -2.28 -2.20
N THR A 65 -7.05 -2.99 -2.99
CA THR A 65 -7.16 -2.74 -4.43
C THR A 65 -8.61 -2.78 -4.89
N SER A 66 -8.91 -2.05 -5.94
CA SER A 66 -10.23 -2.09 -6.56
C SER A 66 -10.46 -3.38 -7.36
N SER A 67 -9.41 -4.04 -7.81
CA SER A 67 -9.51 -5.34 -8.47
C SER A 67 -9.78 -6.49 -7.49
N GLY A 68 -9.38 -6.31 -6.23
CA GLY A 68 -9.71 -7.24 -5.16
C GLY A 68 -8.89 -8.52 -5.13
N VAL A 69 -9.32 -9.42 -4.25
CA VAL A 69 -8.66 -10.71 -4.01
C VAL A 69 -9.72 -11.80 -3.95
N ARG A 70 -9.45 -12.93 -4.61
CA ARG A 70 -10.26 -14.14 -4.48
C ARG A 70 -9.76 -14.95 -3.28
N ARG A 71 -10.69 -15.41 -2.45
CA ARG A 71 -10.37 -16.21 -1.27
C ARG A 71 -10.77 -17.67 -1.48
N GLU A 72 -10.15 -18.58 -0.69
CA GLU A 72 -10.31 -20.02 -0.84
C GLU A 72 -11.77 -20.49 -0.78
N ALA A 73 -12.60 -19.83 0.02
CA ALA A 73 -14.01 -20.19 0.16
C ALA A 73 -14.87 -19.81 -1.06
N GLY A 74 -14.27 -19.36 -2.15
CA GLY A 74 -14.98 -18.88 -3.31
C GLY A 74 -15.52 -17.47 -3.19
N THR A 75 -15.26 -16.81 -2.08
CA THR A 75 -15.62 -15.42 -1.86
C THR A 75 -14.61 -14.49 -2.53
N TYR A 76 -15.03 -13.24 -2.72
CA TYR A 76 -14.21 -12.24 -3.38
C TYR A 76 -14.35 -10.93 -2.62
N ILE A 77 -13.22 -10.30 -2.30
CA ILE A 77 -13.25 -8.99 -1.64
C ILE A 77 -12.70 -7.94 -2.59
N ARG A 78 -13.40 -6.82 -2.70
CA ARG A 78 -12.98 -5.65 -3.46
C ARG A 78 -13.07 -4.42 -2.58
N PHE A 79 -12.24 -3.45 -2.90
CA PHE A 79 -12.25 -2.15 -2.24
C PHE A 79 -12.58 -1.06 -3.27
N ASP A 80 -12.97 0.11 -2.79
CA ASP A 80 -13.37 1.21 -3.66
C ASP A 80 -12.18 1.84 -4.38
N GLU A 81 -10.97 1.66 -3.85
CA GLU A 81 -9.78 2.32 -4.37
C GLU A 81 -8.54 1.48 -4.18
N ASN A 82 -7.48 1.85 -4.89
CA ASN A 82 -6.15 1.30 -4.69
C ASN A 82 -5.44 2.15 -3.66
N ALA A 83 -4.94 1.54 -2.59
CA ALA A 83 -4.25 2.26 -1.54
C ALA A 83 -3.03 1.52 -1.04
N ALA A 84 -2.05 2.28 -0.59
CA ALA A 84 -0.80 1.76 -0.10
C ALA A 84 -0.39 2.46 1.19
N VAL A 85 0.47 1.80 1.95
CA VAL A 85 1.06 2.34 3.18
C VAL A 85 2.57 2.43 2.95
N ILE A 86 3.15 3.58 3.27
CA ILE A 86 4.58 3.80 3.14
C ILE A 86 5.30 3.03 4.24
N ILE A 87 6.30 2.26 3.86
CA ILE A 87 7.03 1.39 4.78
C ILE A 87 8.53 1.71 4.78
N ARG A 88 9.20 1.25 5.84
CA ARG A 88 10.65 1.23 5.94
C ARG A 88 11.20 -0.06 5.32
N ASP A 89 12.51 -0.16 5.23
CA ASP A 89 13.16 -1.38 4.70
C ASP A 89 12.90 -2.61 5.57
N ASP A 90 12.56 -2.42 6.86
CA ASP A 90 12.26 -3.50 7.80
C ASP A 90 10.78 -3.91 7.82
N LYS A 91 10.01 -3.49 6.83
CA LYS A 91 8.57 -3.75 6.69
C LYS A 91 7.67 -3.04 7.72
N ASN A 92 8.23 -2.16 8.53
CA ASN A 92 7.43 -1.38 9.48
C ASN A 92 6.87 -0.13 8.80
N PRO A 93 5.64 0.27 9.11
CA PRO A 93 5.09 1.50 8.54
C PRO A 93 5.86 2.72 9.05
N ARG A 94 6.01 3.72 8.19
CA ARG A 94 6.64 4.98 8.58
C ARG A 94 5.70 5.86 9.38
N GLY A 95 4.41 5.74 9.14
CA GLY A 95 3.39 6.46 9.88
C GLY A 95 3.01 5.73 11.17
N THR A 96 2.20 6.40 11.97
CA THR A 96 1.70 5.88 13.25
C THR A 96 0.23 5.49 13.20
N ARG A 97 -0.48 5.84 12.13
CA ARG A 97 -1.91 5.55 11.96
C ARG A 97 -2.19 5.06 10.56
N ILE A 98 -3.17 4.19 10.45
CA ILE A 98 -3.67 3.67 9.18
C ILE A 98 -5.13 4.11 9.03
N PHE A 99 -5.49 4.54 7.83
CA PHE A 99 -6.85 5.01 7.52
C PHE A 99 -7.57 4.02 6.62
N GLY A 100 -8.81 3.73 6.96
CA GLY A 100 -9.67 2.85 6.17
C GLY A 100 -9.33 1.38 6.34
N PRO A 101 -10.07 0.50 5.65
CA PRO A 101 -9.89 -0.93 5.78
C PRO A 101 -8.63 -1.42 5.09
N VAL A 102 -8.06 -2.50 5.59
CA VAL A 102 -6.96 -3.22 4.94
C VAL A 102 -7.36 -4.69 4.79
N ALA A 103 -6.79 -5.36 3.81
CA ALA A 103 -7.06 -6.76 3.57
C ALA A 103 -6.28 -7.64 4.55
N ARG A 104 -6.92 -8.69 5.06
CA ARG A 104 -6.28 -9.61 6.01
C ARG A 104 -5.14 -10.42 5.40
N GLU A 105 -5.03 -10.46 4.09
CA GLU A 105 -3.92 -11.13 3.39
C GLU A 105 -2.55 -10.56 3.75
N LEU A 106 -2.49 -9.37 4.33
CA LEU A 106 -1.24 -8.80 4.84
C LEU A 106 -0.61 -9.63 5.95
N ARG A 107 -1.40 -10.44 6.65
CA ARG A 107 -0.89 -11.35 7.68
C ARG A 107 0.05 -12.39 7.09
N ASP A 108 -0.30 -12.93 5.93
CA ASP A 108 0.51 -13.93 5.24
C ASP A 108 1.85 -13.38 4.75
N LYS A 109 1.92 -12.08 4.57
CA LYS A 109 3.13 -11.37 4.16
C LYS A 109 3.88 -10.75 5.33
N GLU A 110 3.44 -11.03 6.57
CA GLU A 110 4.08 -10.61 7.82
C GLU A 110 4.04 -9.10 8.09
N TYR A 111 3.00 -8.42 7.63
CA TYR A 111 2.79 -7.00 7.92
C TYR A 111 1.91 -6.82 9.17
N MET A 112 2.33 -7.43 10.28
CA MET A 112 1.53 -7.47 11.51
C MET A 112 1.32 -6.09 12.13
N LYS A 113 2.32 -5.22 12.04
CA LYS A 113 2.19 -3.88 12.61
C LYS A 113 1.14 -3.04 11.86
N ILE A 114 1.08 -3.18 10.55
CA ILE A 114 0.04 -2.51 9.76
C ILE A 114 -1.34 -3.02 10.17
N LEU A 115 -1.49 -4.33 10.32
CA LEU A 115 -2.76 -4.91 10.74
C LEU A 115 -3.18 -4.43 12.13
N SER A 116 -2.22 -4.29 13.06
CA SER A 116 -2.53 -3.82 14.41
C SER A 116 -2.94 -2.35 14.45
N LEU A 117 -2.45 -1.55 13.52
CA LEU A 117 -2.79 -0.13 13.45
C LEU A 117 -4.04 0.15 12.63
N ALA A 118 -4.49 -0.80 11.82
CA ALA A 118 -5.63 -0.60 10.93
C ALA A 118 -6.94 -0.55 11.74
N PRO A 119 -7.84 0.38 11.41
CA PRO A 119 -9.14 0.46 12.10
C PRO A 119 -10.06 -0.70 11.77
N GLU A 120 -9.86 -1.32 10.61
CA GLU A 120 -10.70 -2.42 10.15
C GLU A 120 -9.88 -3.34 9.26
N VAL A 121 -9.99 -4.65 9.51
CA VAL A 121 -9.31 -5.67 8.72
C VAL A 121 -10.37 -6.55 8.06
N LEU A 122 -10.43 -6.53 6.76
CA LEU A 122 -11.38 -7.27 5.97
C LEU A 122 -10.65 -8.36 5.16
#